data_3832e20760e37ed38c3ba8570b1dc969
#
_entry.id   3832e20760e37ed38c3ba8570b1dc969
#
_cell.length_a   1.000
_cell.length_b   1.000
_cell.length_c   1.000
_cell.angle_alpha   90.00
_cell.angle_beta   90.00
_cell.angle_gamma   90.00
#
_symmetry.space_group_name_H-M   'P 1'
#
loop_
_entity.id
_entity.type
_entity.pdbx_description
1 polymer ?
#
loop_
_entity_poly.entity_id
_entity_poly.type
_entity_poly.pdbx_seq_one_letter_code
_entity_poly.pdbx_strand_id
1 'polypeptide(L)'
;MSAPGALTIQTGRALKLVSDNGGRMTTARIDAANRAWMHGRTYRDQVKPGDAMATYTLSQVIESKADAFKAGDIVLADGIWADRFVVAPAKLTPMPNHRPLSHLHSLLGIAGLTAYHGLLKFGRPKEGETVVVSAAAGSVGTFVGQIARIKGCRVVGIAGGKDKTDWLKSELGFDECVDYKAGDLGKQLRAACPKGIDVYFDNVGGDVLEAVMAQMNDFGRISCCGAISGYDKGHKPRMTSFPMSVVVKRLSVHGFIVLDHADEHPQAMADLAQWAASGQIKVAEDIVDGLE
;
A
#
# COMPACT_ATOMS: atom_id res chain seq x y z
N MET A 1 18.13 -23.33 -21.65
CA MET A 1 16.68 -23.41 -21.55
C MET A 1 16.27 -22.34 -20.56
N SER A 2 15.75 -21.21 -21.06
CA SER A 2 15.37 -20.04 -20.27
C SER A 2 14.11 -20.38 -19.47
N ALA A 3 14.09 -20.03 -18.19
CA ALA A 3 12.89 -20.12 -17.35
C ALA A 3 11.77 -19.26 -17.95
N PRO A 4 10.51 -19.72 -17.92
CA PRO A 4 9.39 -18.93 -18.43
C PRO A 4 9.23 -17.66 -17.61
N GLY A 5 8.96 -16.56 -18.32
CA GLY A 5 9.00 -15.17 -17.94
C GLY A 5 8.61 -14.84 -16.50
N ALA A 6 9.55 -14.20 -15.81
CA ALA A 6 9.27 -13.52 -14.57
C ALA A 6 8.28 -12.38 -14.87
N LEU A 7 7.05 -12.50 -14.40
CA LEU A 7 6.08 -11.42 -14.41
C LEU A 7 6.64 -10.28 -13.56
N THR A 8 7.04 -9.19 -14.20
CA THR A 8 7.44 -7.98 -13.48
C THR A 8 6.17 -7.30 -13.00
N ILE A 9 5.75 -7.63 -11.78
CA ILE A 9 4.61 -6.98 -11.15
C ILE A 9 5.07 -5.59 -10.70
N GLN A 10 4.65 -4.54 -11.41
CA GLN A 10 4.77 -3.18 -10.90
C GLN A 10 3.70 -3.00 -9.81
N THR A 11 4.14 -2.62 -8.64
CA THR A 11 3.28 -2.35 -7.49
C THR A 11 2.39 -1.14 -7.80
N GLY A 12 1.08 -1.30 -7.59
CA GLY A 12 0.12 -0.21 -7.70
C GLY A 12 -0.94 -0.36 -8.81
N ARG A 13 -0.93 -1.45 -9.58
CA ARG A 13 -1.92 -1.68 -10.63
C ARG A 13 -3.18 -2.33 -10.08
N ALA A 14 -4.34 -1.75 -10.36
CA ALA A 14 -5.63 -2.41 -10.24
C ALA A 14 -5.98 -3.05 -11.59
N LEU A 15 -6.27 -4.35 -11.61
CA LEU A 15 -6.79 -5.02 -12.79
C LEU A 15 -8.31 -4.81 -12.87
N LYS A 16 -8.78 -4.26 -13.97
CA LYS A 16 -10.20 -4.17 -14.30
C LYS A 16 -10.54 -5.32 -15.24
N LEU A 17 -11.32 -6.27 -14.76
CA LEU A 17 -11.89 -7.32 -15.59
C LEU A 17 -13.22 -6.84 -16.15
N VAL A 18 -13.29 -6.61 -17.44
CA VAL A 18 -14.54 -6.37 -18.16
C VAL A 18 -14.93 -7.67 -18.85
N SER A 19 -16.03 -8.30 -18.44
CA SER A 19 -16.58 -9.42 -19.20
C SER A 19 -17.51 -8.87 -20.29
N ASP A 20 -17.38 -9.37 -21.51
CA ASP A 20 -18.13 -8.97 -22.71
C ASP A 20 -19.65 -9.25 -22.67
N ASN A 21 -20.17 -9.79 -21.58
CA ASN A 21 -21.57 -10.16 -21.45
C ASN A 21 -22.31 -9.32 -20.41
N GLY A 22 -22.62 -8.08 -20.78
CA GLY A 22 -23.72 -7.35 -20.16
C GLY A 22 -23.49 -6.83 -18.73
N GLY A 23 -22.46 -6.01 -18.51
CA GLY A 23 -22.46 -5.09 -17.37
C GLY A 23 -21.78 -5.56 -16.09
N ARG A 24 -20.94 -6.55 -16.12
CA ARG A 24 -20.19 -7.05 -14.94
C ARG A 24 -18.78 -6.52 -14.94
N MET A 25 -18.51 -5.53 -14.09
CA MET A 25 -17.15 -5.13 -13.78
C MET A 25 -16.69 -5.90 -12.55
N THR A 26 -15.75 -6.86 -12.75
CA THR A 26 -14.97 -7.42 -11.65
C THR A 26 -13.60 -6.76 -11.73
N THR A 27 -13.20 -6.08 -10.68
CA THR A 27 -11.83 -5.56 -10.57
C THR A 27 -11.08 -6.40 -9.57
N ALA A 28 -9.94 -6.95 -9.99
CA ALA A 28 -9.01 -7.62 -9.11
C ALA A 28 -7.81 -6.69 -8.84
N ARG A 29 -7.25 -6.78 -7.65
CA ARG A 29 -6.09 -6.00 -7.27
C ARG A 29 -4.82 -6.80 -7.47
N ILE A 30 -3.79 -6.17 -8.04
CA ILE A 30 -2.41 -6.67 -7.97
C ILE A 30 -1.72 -5.93 -6.82
N ASP A 31 -1.26 -6.67 -5.83
CA ASP A 31 -0.60 -6.14 -4.65
C ASP A 31 0.78 -6.79 -4.46
N ALA A 32 1.71 -6.07 -3.86
CA ALA A 32 2.99 -6.63 -3.44
C ALA A 32 2.82 -7.83 -2.50
N ALA A 33 1.75 -7.86 -1.71
CA ALA A 33 1.40 -8.96 -0.83
C ALA A 33 1.16 -10.28 -1.59
N ASN A 34 0.71 -10.25 -2.86
CA ASN A 34 0.57 -11.46 -3.68
C ASN A 34 1.90 -12.22 -3.78
N ARG A 35 3.04 -11.50 -3.89
CA ARG A 35 4.38 -12.13 -3.90
C ARG A 35 4.69 -12.79 -2.57
N ALA A 36 4.41 -12.12 -1.46
CA ALA A 36 4.63 -12.68 -0.14
C ALA A 36 3.81 -13.97 0.07
N TRP A 37 2.56 -14.00 -0.40
CA TRP A 37 1.69 -15.18 -0.29
C TRP A 37 2.16 -16.37 -1.12
N MET A 38 2.89 -16.14 -2.21
CA MET A 38 3.50 -17.22 -3.00
C MET A 38 4.72 -17.84 -2.31
N HIS A 39 5.42 -17.10 -1.45
CA HIS A 39 6.69 -17.53 -0.87
C HIS A 39 6.59 -18.16 0.52
N GLY A 40 5.46 -17.99 1.20
CA GLY A 40 5.27 -18.55 2.53
C GLY A 40 3.95 -18.17 3.17
N ARG A 41 3.72 -18.73 4.37
CA ARG A 41 2.60 -18.34 5.21
C ARG A 41 2.86 -16.96 5.80
N THR A 42 1.85 -16.09 5.72
CA THR A 42 1.83 -14.77 6.35
C THR A 42 0.62 -14.68 7.28
N TYR A 43 -0.17 -13.60 7.21
CA TYR A 43 -1.53 -13.53 7.79
C TYR A 43 -2.56 -14.31 6.96
N ARG A 44 -2.14 -14.93 5.85
CA ARG A 44 -2.90 -15.79 4.95
C ARG A 44 -2.08 -17.04 4.65
N ASP A 45 -2.76 -18.14 4.30
CA ASP A 45 -2.11 -19.37 3.83
C ASP A 45 -1.36 -19.14 2.52
N GLN A 46 -0.29 -19.92 2.34
CA GLN A 46 0.52 -19.84 1.14
C GLN A 46 -0.27 -20.26 -0.10
N VAL A 47 -0.19 -19.47 -1.17
CA VAL A 47 -0.66 -19.83 -2.50
C VAL A 47 0.38 -20.73 -3.16
N LYS A 48 -0.02 -21.95 -3.51
CA LYS A 48 0.87 -22.97 -4.08
C LYS A 48 0.75 -23.00 -5.61
N PRO A 49 1.75 -23.56 -6.32
CA PRO A 49 1.61 -23.85 -7.74
C PRO A 49 0.37 -24.71 -8.02
N GLY A 50 -0.48 -24.25 -8.94
CA GLY A 50 -1.76 -24.88 -9.28
C GLY A 50 -2.97 -24.25 -8.58
N ASP A 51 -2.77 -23.49 -7.52
CA ASP A 51 -3.85 -22.73 -6.90
C ASP A 51 -4.18 -21.48 -7.73
N ALA A 52 -5.45 -21.07 -7.71
CA ALA A 52 -5.82 -19.75 -8.22
C ALA A 52 -5.22 -18.65 -7.33
N MET A 53 -4.70 -17.58 -7.93
CA MET A 53 -4.14 -16.46 -7.19
C MET A 53 -5.20 -15.81 -6.32
N ALA A 54 -4.95 -15.82 -5.03
CA ALA A 54 -5.82 -15.16 -4.05
C ALA A 54 -5.71 -13.63 -4.16
N THR A 55 -6.82 -12.93 -4.05
CA THR A 55 -6.87 -11.47 -4.06
C THR A 55 -8.17 -10.96 -3.45
N TYR A 56 -8.20 -9.68 -3.11
CA TYR A 56 -9.48 -9.00 -2.87
C TYR A 56 -10.01 -8.48 -4.21
N THR A 57 -11.27 -8.81 -4.49
CA THR A 57 -11.97 -8.39 -5.71
C THR A 57 -13.14 -7.50 -5.37
N LEU A 58 -13.35 -6.46 -6.16
CA LEU A 58 -14.60 -5.74 -6.18
C LEU A 58 -15.49 -6.42 -7.23
N SER A 59 -16.57 -7.05 -6.78
CA SER A 59 -17.39 -7.95 -7.59
C SER A 59 -18.85 -7.56 -7.54
N GLN A 60 -19.57 -7.83 -8.62
CA GLN A 60 -21.04 -7.78 -8.62
C GLN A 60 -21.61 -9.18 -8.39
N VAL A 61 -22.52 -9.28 -7.43
CA VAL A 61 -23.26 -10.52 -7.18
C VAL A 61 -24.11 -10.86 -8.40
N ILE A 62 -23.97 -12.07 -8.90
CA ILE A 62 -24.76 -12.59 -10.04
C ILE A 62 -25.99 -13.33 -9.54
N GLU A 63 -25.76 -14.21 -8.58
CA GLU A 63 -26.76 -15.06 -7.94
C GLU A 63 -26.39 -15.24 -6.48
N SER A 64 -27.37 -15.24 -5.60
CA SER A 64 -27.17 -15.49 -4.18
C SER A 64 -28.20 -16.48 -3.67
N LYS A 65 -27.74 -17.39 -2.81
CA LYS A 65 -28.57 -18.27 -1.98
C LYS A 65 -28.66 -17.78 -0.53
N ALA A 66 -28.00 -16.67 -0.23
CA ALA A 66 -28.00 -16.05 1.10
C ALA A 66 -28.89 -14.81 1.08
N ASP A 67 -29.76 -14.67 2.05
CA ASP A 67 -30.76 -13.59 2.16
C ASP A 67 -30.08 -12.19 2.28
N ALA A 68 -28.84 -12.14 2.79
CA ALA A 68 -28.09 -10.91 2.98
C ALA A 68 -27.60 -10.25 1.67
N PHE A 69 -27.63 -10.96 0.54
CA PHE A 69 -27.13 -10.48 -0.75
C PHE A 69 -28.08 -10.81 -1.88
N LYS A 70 -28.19 -9.92 -2.86
CA LYS A 70 -29.01 -10.12 -4.07
C LYS A 70 -28.19 -9.82 -5.32
N ALA A 71 -28.66 -10.33 -6.46
CA ALA A 71 -28.09 -10.01 -7.75
C ALA A 71 -28.04 -8.49 -7.99
N GLY A 72 -26.90 -8.01 -8.44
CA GLY A 72 -26.61 -6.58 -8.65
C GLY A 72 -25.87 -5.90 -7.52
N ASP A 73 -25.81 -6.46 -6.32
CA ASP A 73 -25.06 -5.89 -5.20
C ASP A 73 -23.57 -5.83 -5.52
N ILE A 74 -22.94 -4.72 -5.14
CA ILE A 74 -21.49 -4.56 -5.22
C ILE A 74 -20.87 -4.95 -3.88
N VAL A 75 -19.88 -5.85 -3.95
CA VAL A 75 -19.25 -6.43 -2.78
C VAL A 75 -17.71 -6.43 -2.93
N LEU A 76 -17.02 -6.24 -1.83
CA LEU A 76 -15.61 -6.62 -1.71
C LEU A 76 -15.59 -8.09 -1.31
N ALA A 77 -14.91 -8.93 -2.09
CA ALA A 77 -14.79 -10.35 -1.83
C ALA A 77 -13.34 -10.74 -1.54
N ASP A 78 -13.13 -11.60 -0.56
CA ASP A 78 -11.90 -12.37 -0.43
C ASP A 78 -11.95 -13.51 -1.45
N GLY A 79 -11.49 -13.22 -2.66
CA GLY A 79 -11.67 -14.00 -3.87
C GLY A 79 -10.38 -14.43 -4.53
N ILE A 80 -10.46 -14.65 -5.81
CA ILE A 80 -9.36 -15.11 -6.66
C ILE A 80 -9.32 -14.33 -7.97
N TRP A 81 -8.20 -14.38 -8.69
CA TRP A 81 -8.13 -13.88 -10.07
C TRP A 81 -8.92 -14.80 -11.00
N ALA A 82 -10.19 -14.47 -11.17
CA ALA A 82 -11.10 -15.17 -12.07
C ALA A 82 -12.29 -14.26 -12.43
N ASP A 83 -12.84 -14.43 -13.62
CA ASP A 83 -14.03 -13.69 -14.08
C ASP A 83 -15.24 -13.97 -13.19
N ARG A 84 -15.36 -15.20 -12.72
CA ARG A 84 -16.45 -15.68 -11.87
C ARG A 84 -15.93 -16.68 -10.87
N PHE A 85 -16.44 -16.61 -9.66
CA PHE A 85 -16.13 -17.58 -8.61
C PHE A 85 -17.29 -17.66 -7.62
N VAL A 86 -17.32 -18.76 -6.88
CA VAL A 86 -18.26 -18.99 -5.78
C VAL A 86 -17.53 -18.69 -4.48
N VAL A 87 -18.19 -17.94 -3.61
CA VAL A 87 -17.61 -17.51 -2.34
C VAL A 87 -18.66 -17.56 -1.24
N ALA A 88 -18.23 -17.93 -0.02
CA ALA A 88 -19.13 -17.95 1.13
C ALA A 88 -19.52 -16.51 1.53
N PRO A 89 -20.78 -16.28 1.97
CA PRO A 89 -21.25 -14.95 2.37
C PRO A 89 -20.38 -14.28 3.43
N ALA A 90 -19.79 -15.05 4.35
CA ALA A 90 -18.89 -14.55 5.38
C ALA A 90 -17.59 -13.92 4.84
N LYS A 91 -17.25 -14.14 3.57
CA LYS A 91 -16.11 -13.55 2.87
C LYS A 91 -16.47 -12.35 2.00
N LEU A 92 -17.71 -11.87 2.14
CA LEU A 92 -18.24 -10.72 1.39
C LEU A 92 -18.44 -9.53 2.34
N THR A 93 -18.04 -8.36 1.88
CA THR A 93 -18.35 -7.09 2.53
C THR A 93 -19.18 -6.24 1.55
N PRO A 94 -20.43 -5.85 1.90
CA PRO A 94 -21.20 -4.93 1.09
C PRO A 94 -20.46 -3.61 0.90
N MET A 95 -20.44 -3.09 -0.32
CA MET A 95 -19.73 -1.84 -0.63
C MET A 95 -20.73 -0.72 -0.95
N PRO A 96 -20.42 0.52 -0.55
CA PRO A 96 -21.27 1.66 -0.85
C PRO A 96 -21.33 1.92 -2.36
N ASN A 97 -22.41 2.56 -2.80
CA ASN A 97 -22.48 3.05 -4.17
C ASN A 97 -21.58 4.29 -4.33
N HIS A 98 -20.33 4.05 -4.70
CA HIS A 98 -19.32 5.08 -4.90
C HIS A 98 -18.84 5.08 -6.36
N ARG A 99 -18.48 6.26 -6.88
CA ARG A 99 -17.94 6.41 -8.24
C ARG A 99 -16.68 7.27 -8.23
N PRO A 100 -15.64 6.91 -8.97
CA PRO A 100 -15.50 5.64 -9.70
C PRO A 100 -15.37 4.44 -8.75
N LEU A 101 -15.82 3.26 -9.21
CA LEU A 101 -15.77 2.03 -8.39
C LEU A 101 -14.35 1.64 -7.98
N SER A 102 -13.34 1.95 -8.80
CA SER A 102 -11.93 1.68 -8.52
C SER A 102 -11.44 2.29 -7.21
N HIS A 103 -12.01 3.44 -6.79
CA HIS A 103 -11.70 4.05 -5.50
C HIS A 103 -12.01 3.15 -4.30
N LEU A 104 -12.95 2.20 -4.43
CA LEU A 104 -13.24 1.21 -3.39
C LEU A 104 -12.11 0.18 -3.22
N HIS A 105 -11.22 0.06 -4.21
CA HIS A 105 -9.99 -0.74 -4.13
C HIS A 105 -8.78 0.05 -3.68
N SER A 106 -8.69 1.31 -4.10
CA SER A 106 -7.54 2.18 -3.86
C SER A 106 -7.74 3.05 -2.62
N LEU A 107 -8.33 4.23 -2.80
CA LEU A 107 -8.51 5.25 -1.76
C LEU A 107 -9.31 4.75 -0.56
N LEU A 108 -10.50 4.18 -0.81
CA LEU A 108 -11.42 3.70 0.23
C LEU A 108 -11.24 2.21 0.54
N GLY A 109 -10.26 1.57 -0.12
CA GLY A 109 -9.89 0.19 0.08
C GLY A 109 -8.62 0.03 0.89
N ILE A 110 -8.01 -1.15 0.77
CA ILE A 110 -6.85 -1.55 1.57
C ILE A 110 -5.69 -0.53 1.48
N ALA A 111 -5.43 0.09 0.32
CA ALA A 111 -4.30 1.00 0.20
C ALA A 111 -4.49 2.29 1.01
N GLY A 112 -5.62 2.96 0.84
CA GLY A 112 -5.92 4.18 1.60
C GLY A 112 -6.08 3.91 3.09
N LEU A 113 -6.78 2.82 3.46
CA LEU A 113 -6.94 2.40 4.86
C LEU A 113 -5.60 2.06 5.51
N THR A 114 -4.71 1.35 4.79
CA THR A 114 -3.36 1.06 5.29
C THR A 114 -2.55 2.34 5.51
N ALA A 115 -2.62 3.28 4.57
CA ALA A 115 -1.96 4.57 4.70
C ALA A 115 -2.51 5.37 5.89
N TYR A 116 -3.83 5.42 6.02
CA TYR A 116 -4.52 6.14 7.09
C TYR A 116 -4.13 5.61 8.47
N HIS A 117 -4.39 4.31 8.73
CA HIS A 117 -4.10 3.73 10.04
C HIS A 117 -2.61 3.69 10.33
N GLY A 118 -1.80 3.24 9.37
CA GLY A 118 -0.36 3.12 9.54
C GLY A 118 0.31 4.47 9.86
N LEU A 119 -0.09 5.53 9.19
CA LEU A 119 0.47 6.84 9.45
C LEU A 119 -0.12 7.50 10.71
N LEU A 120 -1.45 7.56 10.83
CA LEU A 120 -2.07 8.36 11.88
C LEU A 120 -2.05 7.68 13.25
N LYS A 121 -2.23 6.36 13.30
CA LYS A 121 -2.27 5.59 14.55
C LYS A 121 -0.88 5.22 15.06
N PHE A 122 0.01 4.82 14.17
CA PHE A 122 1.34 4.33 14.54
C PHE A 122 2.45 5.35 14.26
N GLY A 123 2.42 6.05 13.13
CA GLY A 123 3.35 7.14 12.83
C GLY A 123 3.10 8.38 13.68
N ARG A 124 1.84 8.70 13.94
CA ARG A 124 1.40 9.85 14.78
C ARG A 124 2.13 11.15 14.41
N PRO A 125 2.08 11.55 13.13
CA PRO A 125 2.80 12.73 12.65
C PRO A 125 2.23 13.98 13.29
N LYS A 126 3.11 14.94 13.58
CA LYS A 126 2.77 16.27 14.10
C LYS A 126 3.13 17.32 13.06
N GLU A 127 2.41 18.44 13.07
CA GLU A 127 2.70 19.58 12.21
C GLU A 127 4.19 20.00 12.33
N GLY A 128 4.82 20.26 11.19
CA GLY A 128 6.22 20.67 11.09
C GLY A 128 7.24 19.51 11.13
N GLU A 129 6.82 18.29 11.47
CA GLU A 129 7.72 17.11 11.45
C GLU A 129 8.04 16.67 10.02
N THR A 130 9.15 15.96 9.87
CA THR A 130 9.57 15.32 8.62
C THR A 130 9.09 13.88 8.57
N VAL A 131 8.26 13.57 7.59
CA VAL A 131 7.76 12.21 7.29
C VAL A 131 8.49 11.68 6.06
N VAL A 132 9.15 10.53 6.19
CA VAL A 132 9.75 9.80 5.07
C VAL A 132 8.88 8.59 4.74
N VAL A 133 8.69 8.33 3.44
CA VAL A 133 7.89 7.21 2.94
C VAL A 133 8.68 6.40 1.94
N SER A 134 8.90 5.11 2.19
CA SER A 134 9.50 4.22 1.20
C SER A 134 8.45 3.63 0.25
N ALA A 135 8.87 3.23 -0.96
CA ALA A 135 7.98 2.90 -2.07
C ALA A 135 6.89 3.97 -2.26
N ALA A 136 7.30 5.24 -2.21
CA ALA A 136 6.42 6.40 -2.19
C ALA A 136 5.49 6.49 -3.41
N ALA A 137 5.94 6.03 -4.59
CA ALA A 137 5.13 5.96 -5.81
C ALA A 137 4.26 4.69 -5.90
N GLY A 138 4.20 3.89 -4.86
CA GLY A 138 3.32 2.71 -4.76
C GLY A 138 1.93 3.06 -4.25
N SER A 139 1.01 2.09 -4.31
CA SER A 139 -0.41 2.29 -3.96
C SER A 139 -0.64 2.85 -2.56
N VAL A 140 0.09 2.37 -1.55
CA VAL A 140 0.01 2.88 -0.16
C VAL A 140 0.80 4.17 -0.02
N GLY A 141 2.04 4.20 -0.56
CA GLY A 141 2.96 5.32 -0.37
C GLY A 141 2.43 6.65 -0.89
N THR A 142 1.69 6.65 -2.00
CA THR A 142 1.05 7.84 -2.56
C THR A 142 0.05 8.48 -1.61
N PHE A 143 -0.74 7.67 -0.92
CA PHE A 143 -1.70 8.17 0.08
C PHE A 143 -1.00 8.60 1.37
N VAL A 144 0.00 7.85 1.85
CA VAL A 144 0.78 8.23 3.05
C VAL A 144 1.35 9.64 2.92
N GLY A 145 2.01 9.93 1.80
CA GLY A 145 2.62 11.25 1.60
C GLY A 145 1.58 12.37 1.58
N GLN A 146 0.46 12.17 0.89
CA GLN A 146 -0.60 13.17 0.84
C GLN A 146 -1.28 13.37 2.21
N ILE A 147 -1.53 12.30 2.97
CA ILE A 147 -2.07 12.40 4.33
C ILE A 147 -1.07 13.14 5.24
N ALA A 148 0.23 12.87 5.13
CA ALA A 148 1.26 13.58 5.89
C ALA A 148 1.25 15.10 5.60
N ARG A 149 1.06 15.49 4.32
CA ARG A 149 0.89 16.90 3.94
C ARG A 149 -0.36 17.53 4.54
N ILE A 150 -1.49 16.82 4.54
CA ILE A 150 -2.73 17.28 5.18
C ILE A 150 -2.50 17.54 6.68
N LYS A 151 -1.60 16.77 7.31
CA LYS A 151 -1.21 16.96 8.71
C LYS A 151 -0.12 18.03 8.92
N GLY A 152 0.25 18.79 7.88
CA GLY A 152 1.22 19.88 7.98
C GLY A 152 2.67 19.44 8.08
N CYS A 153 2.98 18.22 7.67
CA CYS A 153 4.35 17.67 7.70
C CYS A 153 5.12 18.01 6.43
N ARG A 154 6.45 18.06 6.56
CA ARG A 154 7.35 17.96 5.44
C ARG A 154 7.42 16.50 4.97
N VAL A 155 7.25 16.26 3.68
CA VAL A 155 7.15 14.91 3.12
C VAL A 155 8.30 14.61 2.17
N VAL A 156 9.03 13.53 2.43
CA VAL A 156 10.11 13.04 1.59
C VAL A 156 9.79 11.63 1.11
N GLY A 157 9.76 11.44 -0.22
CA GLY A 157 9.48 10.15 -0.85
C GLY A 157 10.74 9.41 -1.27
N ILE A 158 10.81 8.10 -1.00
CA ILE A 158 11.84 7.21 -1.58
C ILE A 158 11.19 6.39 -2.68
N ALA A 159 11.66 6.56 -3.92
CA ALA A 159 11.16 5.84 -5.09
C ALA A 159 12.33 5.44 -6.00
N GLY A 160 12.10 4.62 -7.02
CA GLY A 160 13.14 4.20 -7.96
C GLY A 160 12.93 4.80 -9.34
N GLY A 161 13.86 5.62 -9.77
CA GLY A 161 13.88 6.29 -11.07
C GLY A 161 13.34 7.72 -11.03
N LYS A 162 13.97 8.55 -11.87
CA LYS A 162 13.71 10.00 -11.94
C LYS A 162 12.24 10.32 -12.24
N ASP A 163 11.62 9.60 -13.16
CA ASP A 163 10.22 9.84 -13.56
C ASP A 163 9.26 9.73 -12.36
N LYS A 164 9.48 8.74 -11.47
CA LYS A 164 8.67 8.56 -10.26
C LYS A 164 8.91 9.65 -9.23
N THR A 165 10.16 10.06 -9.05
CA THR A 165 10.48 11.12 -8.08
C THR A 165 9.97 12.48 -8.55
N ASP A 166 10.06 12.77 -9.83
CA ASP A 166 9.52 14.00 -10.41
C ASP A 166 7.99 14.03 -10.30
N TRP A 167 7.34 12.92 -10.66
CA TRP A 167 5.88 12.79 -10.56
C TRP A 167 5.36 12.96 -9.12
N LEU A 168 6.01 12.37 -8.14
CA LEU A 168 5.65 12.55 -6.73
C LEU A 168 5.68 14.03 -6.31
N LYS A 169 6.69 14.77 -6.78
CA LYS A 169 6.83 16.19 -6.47
C LYS A 169 5.80 17.04 -7.23
N SER A 170 5.69 16.85 -8.55
CA SER A 170 4.82 17.69 -9.40
C SER A 170 3.34 17.42 -9.19
N GLU A 171 2.94 16.15 -9.04
CA GLU A 171 1.54 15.76 -9.00
C GLU A 171 0.99 15.56 -7.59
N LEU A 172 1.79 14.96 -6.70
CA LEU A 172 1.33 14.64 -5.34
C LEU A 172 1.86 15.59 -4.27
N GLY A 173 2.74 16.54 -4.69
CA GLY A 173 3.23 17.63 -3.86
C GLY A 173 4.14 17.17 -2.72
N PHE A 174 4.94 16.12 -2.91
CA PHE A 174 6.01 15.79 -2.00
C PHE A 174 7.04 16.93 -2.01
N ASP A 175 7.56 17.30 -0.86
CA ASP A 175 8.53 18.40 -0.74
C ASP A 175 9.87 18.00 -1.35
N GLU A 176 10.31 16.75 -1.12
CA GLU A 176 11.51 16.17 -1.73
C GLU A 176 11.31 14.69 -2.05
N CYS A 177 12.12 14.20 -2.99
CA CYS A 177 12.17 12.79 -3.32
C CYS A 177 13.61 12.31 -3.50
N VAL A 178 13.83 11.06 -3.12
CA VAL A 178 15.13 10.38 -3.19
C VAL A 178 15.00 9.19 -4.13
N ASP A 179 15.91 9.11 -5.11
CA ASP A 179 16.00 7.96 -6.01
C ASP A 179 17.00 6.94 -5.46
N TYR A 180 16.49 5.84 -4.88
CA TYR A 180 17.37 4.81 -4.32
C TYR A 180 18.24 4.09 -5.36
N LYS A 181 17.97 4.27 -6.66
CA LYS A 181 18.76 3.73 -7.77
C LYS A 181 19.89 4.66 -8.21
N ALA A 182 19.87 5.92 -7.80
CA ALA A 182 20.80 6.96 -8.26
C ALA A 182 22.03 7.13 -7.36
N GLY A 183 22.42 6.11 -6.58
CA GLY A 183 23.64 6.09 -5.78
C GLY A 183 23.41 6.08 -4.27
N ASP A 184 24.27 6.76 -3.50
CA ASP A 184 24.27 6.74 -2.04
C ASP A 184 22.96 7.28 -1.44
N LEU A 185 22.09 6.36 -1.02
CA LEU A 185 20.80 6.67 -0.41
C LEU A 185 20.95 7.48 0.87
N GLY A 186 21.95 7.16 1.69
CA GLY A 186 22.19 7.87 2.94
C GLY A 186 22.57 9.33 2.73
N LYS A 187 23.40 9.62 1.71
CA LYS A 187 23.76 11.00 1.34
C LYS A 187 22.55 11.77 0.80
N GLN A 188 21.75 11.14 -0.06
CA GLN A 188 20.56 11.77 -0.61
C GLN A 188 19.53 12.07 0.49
N LEU A 189 19.31 11.15 1.43
CA LEU A 189 18.42 11.37 2.58
C LEU A 189 18.87 12.51 3.47
N ARG A 190 20.21 12.62 3.76
CA ARG A 190 20.74 13.77 4.53
C ARG A 190 20.45 15.10 3.87
N ALA A 191 20.55 15.16 2.55
CA ALA A 191 20.24 16.38 1.80
C ALA A 191 18.73 16.69 1.80
N ALA A 192 17.89 15.68 1.64
CA ALA A 192 16.45 15.82 1.60
C ALA A 192 15.81 16.09 2.99
N CYS A 193 16.45 15.60 4.06
CA CYS A 193 15.98 15.72 5.45
C CYS A 193 16.98 16.49 6.34
N PRO A 194 17.22 17.78 6.11
CA PRO A 194 18.27 18.54 6.83
C PRO A 194 18.00 18.68 8.34
N LYS A 195 16.76 18.49 8.78
CA LYS A 195 16.37 18.49 10.20
C LYS A 195 16.22 17.06 10.79
N GLY A 196 16.67 16.04 10.06
CA GLY A 196 16.44 14.65 10.42
C GLY A 196 15.04 14.14 10.05
N ILE A 197 14.71 12.95 10.54
CA ILE A 197 13.46 12.22 10.20
C ILE A 197 12.72 11.93 11.50
N ASP A 198 11.46 12.37 11.60
CA ASP A 198 10.64 12.19 12.79
C ASP A 198 9.73 10.97 12.66
N VAL A 199 9.20 10.74 11.44
CA VAL A 199 8.33 9.60 11.14
C VAL A 199 8.81 8.89 9.88
N TYR A 200 8.91 7.57 9.94
CA TYR A 200 9.17 6.75 8.78
C TYR A 200 8.04 5.75 8.54
N PHE A 201 7.46 5.79 7.36
CA PHE A 201 6.49 4.80 6.91
C PHE A 201 7.22 3.77 6.02
N ASP A 202 7.42 2.58 6.56
CA ASP A 202 8.23 1.54 5.93
C ASP A 202 7.41 0.52 5.16
N ASN A 203 7.54 0.55 3.83
CA ASN A 203 6.99 -0.48 2.93
C ASN A 203 8.07 -1.47 2.45
N VAL A 204 9.36 -1.21 2.71
CA VAL A 204 10.48 -1.86 2.00
C VAL A 204 11.34 -2.72 2.91
N GLY A 205 11.67 -2.22 4.11
CA GLY A 205 12.63 -2.88 5.01
C GLY A 205 14.07 -2.85 4.49
N GLY A 206 14.91 -3.75 5.01
CA GLY A 206 16.28 -3.98 4.57
C GLY A 206 17.15 -2.72 4.57
N ASP A 207 17.98 -2.58 3.54
CA ASP A 207 18.98 -1.49 3.43
C ASP A 207 18.32 -0.10 3.44
N VAL A 208 17.11 0.02 2.93
CA VAL A 208 16.37 1.29 2.96
C VAL A 208 15.99 1.67 4.38
N LEU A 209 15.47 0.72 5.16
CA LEU A 209 15.17 0.92 6.58
C LEU A 209 16.43 1.29 7.36
N GLU A 210 17.54 0.61 7.13
CA GLU A 210 18.83 0.90 7.81
C GLU A 210 19.33 2.31 7.49
N ALA A 211 19.27 2.73 6.22
CA ALA A 211 19.68 4.07 5.80
C ALA A 211 18.80 5.17 6.43
N VAL A 212 17.49 4.93 6.54
CA VAL A 212 16.55 5.86 7.17
C VAL A 212 16.79 5.92 8.68
N MET A 213 16.95 4.78 9.36
CA MET A 213 17.18 4.71 10.81
C MET A 213 18.43 5.48 11.24
N ALA A 214 19.48 5.50 10.40
CA ALA A 214 20.68 6.27 10.66
C ALA A 214 20.40 7.78 10.81
N GLN A 215 19.31 8.28 10.23
CA GLN A 215 18.94 9.70 10.19
C GLN A 215 17.67 10.05 10.96
N MET A 216 17.06 9.07 11.64
CA MET A 216 15.93 9.31 12.53
C MET A 216 16.32 10.25 13.67
N ASN A 217 15.44 11.15 14.01
CA ASN A 217 15.53 11.96 15.21
C ASN A 217 15.28 11.11 16.47
N ASP A 218 15.69 11.61 17.62
CA ASP A 218 15.35 11.01 18.91
C ASP A 218 13.83 10.98 19.09
N PHE A 219 13.32 9.88 19.64
CA PHE A 219 11.90 9.61 19.79
C PHE A 219 11.12 9.50 18.47
N GLY A 220 11.84 9.27 17.37
CA GLY A 220 11.23 9.02 16.06
C GLY A 220 10.33 7.78 16.07
N ARG A 221 9.40 7.73 15.11
CA ARG A 221 8.41 6.65 14.99
C ARG A 221 8.56 5.98 13.64
N ILE A 222 8.57 4.64 13.65
CA ILE A 222 8.63 3.81 12.44
C ILE A 222 7.35 2.98 12.38
N SER A 223 6.56 3.17 11.34
CA SER A 223 5.39 2.37 11.03
C SER A 223 5.75 1.33 9.96
N CYS A 224 5.89 0.07 10.38
CA CYS A 224 6.28 -1.05 9.52
C CYS A 224 5.02 -1.63 8.86
N CYS A 225 4.83 -1.28 7.58
CA CYS A 225 3.71 -1.74 6.75
C CYS A 225 4.08 -2.99 5.94
N GLY A 226 5.33 -3.09 5.48
CA GLY A 226 5.78 -4.18 4.63
C GLY A 226 7.30 -4.30 4.58
N ALA A 227 7.77 -5.39 3.99
CA ALA A 227 9.19 -5.67 3.81
C ALA A 227 9.45 -6.18 2.39
N ILE A 228 9.05 -5.38 1.38
CA ILE A 228 9.03 -5.80 -0.02
C ILE A 228 10.42 -6.23 -0.54
N SER A 229 11.51 -5.70 0.04
CA SER A 229 12.87 -6.13 -0.26
C SER A 229 13.16 -7.58 0.12
N GLY A 230 12.39 -8.14 1.04
CA GLY A 230 12.52 -9.53 1.51
C GLY A 230 11.54 -10.52 0.89
N TYR A 231 10.65 -10.09 -0.02
CA TYR A 231 9.64 -10.97 -0.59
C TYR A 231 10.18 -11.94 -1.64
N ASP A 232 11.35 -11.69 -2.21
CA ASP A 232 12.01 -12.60 -3.13
C ASP A 232 12.82 -13.65 -2.39
N LYS A 233 12.73 -14.93 -2.87
CA LYS A 233 13.53 -16.03 -2.32
C LYS A 233 15.02 -15.74 -2.45
N GLY A 234 15.74 -15.88 -1.36
CA GLY A 234 17.21 -15.80 -1.32
C GLY A 234 17.75 -14.51 -0.71
N HIS A 235 16.98 -13.44 -0.59
CA HIS A 235 17.43 -12.25 0.08
C HIS A 235 16.95 -12.26 1.54
N LYS A 236 17.89 -12.42 2.48
CA LYS A 236 17.64 -12.24 3.91
C LYS A 236 18.36 -10.96 4.34
N PRO A 237 17.67 -9.82 4.35
CA PRO A 237 18.28 -8.56 4.78
C PRO A 237 18.76 -8.74 6.23
N ARG A 238 20.00 -8.34 6.49
CA ARG A 238 20.58 -8.34 7.85
C ARG A 238 20.61 -6.90 8.32
N MET A 239 19.99 -6.65 9.46
CA MET A 239 20.05 -5.37 10.15
C MET A 239 20.85 -5.54 11.43
N THR A 240 22.14 -5.22 11.38
CA THR A 240 23.03 -5.35 12.54
C THR A 240 22.93 -4.18 13.49
N SER A 241 22.62 -3.00 12.99
CA SER A 241 22.52 -1.75 13.76
C SER A 241 21.14 -1.52 14.40
N PHE A 242 20.13 -2.33 14.06
CA PHE A 242 18.73 -2.11 14.46
C PHE A 242 18.55 -1.96 15.97
N PRO A 243 18.98 -2.90 16.83
CA PRO A 243 18.74 -2.78 18.28
C PRO A 243 19.40 -1.53 18.87
N MET A 244 20.64 -1.24 18.49
CA MET A 244 21.37 -0.09 19.01
C MET A 244 20.72 1.23 18.56
N SER A 245 20.29 1.34 17.32
CA SER A 245 19.60 2.53 16.80
C SER A 245 18.31 2.78 17.56
N VAL A 246 17.52 1.73 17.83
CA VAL A 246 16.28 1.83 18.60
C VAL A 246 16.55 2.32 20.01
N VAL A 247 17.57 1.77 20.70
CA VAL A 247 17.92 2.16 22.07
C VAL A 247 18.43 3.59 22.14
N VAL A 248 19.46 3.92 21.32
CA VAL A 248 20.14 5.22 21.40
C VAL A 248 19.20 6.37 21.04
N LYS A 249 18.37 6.20 20.03
CA LYS A 249 17.40 7.21 19.59
C LYS A 249 16.03 7.08 20.23
N ARG A 250 15.81 6.10 21.13
CA ARG A 250 14.52 5.83 21.80
C ARG A 250 13.37 5.73 20.79
N LEU A 251 13.61 5.02 19.67
CA LEU A 251 12.65 4.90 18.60
C LEU A 251 11.45 4.04 19.03
N SER A 252 10.26 4.41 18.54
CA SER A 252 9.07 3.56 18.57
C SER A 252 8.93 2.87 17.22
N VAL A 253 8.96 1.53 17.22
CA VAL A 253 8.81 0.72 16.00
C VAL A 253 7.56 -0.13 16.11
N HIS A 254 6.61 0.06 15.20
CA HIS A 254 5.32 -0.59 15.22
C HIS A 254 5.06 -1.34 13.91
N GLY A 255 4.80 -2.65 14.00
CA GLY A 255 4.20 -3.42 12.91
C GLY A 255 2.68 -3.41 13.04
N PHE A 256 1.96 -3.46 11.93
CA PHE A 256 0.51 -3.50 11.92
C PHE A 256 -0.04 -4.25 10.70
N ILE A 257 -1.24 -4.77 10.85
CA ILE A 257 -2.06 -5.28 9.75
C ILE A 257 -3.36 -4.48 9.76
N VAL A 258 -3.68 -3.85 8.64
CA VAL A 258 -4.86 -2.96 8.53
C VAL A 258 -6.17 -3.68 8.83
N LEU A 259 -6.26 -4.98 8.58
CA LEU A 259 -7.45 -5.79 8.83
C LEU A 259 -7.80 -5.90 10.34
N ASP A 260 -6.82 -5.69 11.23
CA ASP A 260 -7.04 -5.70 12.68
C ASP A 260 -7.80 -4.46 13.19
N HIS A 261 -8.05 -3.49 12.29
CA HIS A 261 -8.69 -2.20 12.60
C HIS A 261 -10.01 -2.02 11.84
N ALA A 262 -10.70 -3.10 11.50
CA ALA A 262 -11.91 -3.08 10.68
C ALA A 262 -13.05 -2.24 11.28
N ASP A 263 -13.14 -2.16 12.58
CA ASP A 263 -14.12 -1.35 13.32
C ASP A 263 -13.88 0.19 13.14
N GLU A 264 -12.65 0.60 12.85
CA GLU A 264 -12.29 1.99 12.60
C GLU A 264 -12.37 2.36 11.11
N HIS A 265 -12.54 1.40 10.20
CA HIS A 265 -12.58 1.66 8.74
C HIS A 265 -13.66 2.64 8.30
N PRO A 266 -14.89 2.64 8.85
CA PRO A 266 -15.92 3.59 8.44
C PRO A 266 -15.49 5.07 8.61
N GLN A 267 -14.84 5.40 9.72
CA GLN A 267 -14.33 6.76 9.94
C GLN A 267 -13.17 7.09 9.00
N ALA A 268 -12.24 6.16 8.83
CA ALA A 268 -11.11 6.33 7.90
C ALA A 268 -11.58 6.54 6.45
N MET A 269 -12.58 5.77 6.01
CA MET A 269 -13.18 5.93 4.68
C MET A 269 -13.87 7.29 4.52
N ALA A 270 -14.56 7.77 5.54
CA ALA A 270 -15.21 9.08 5.51
C ALA A 270 -14.19 10.21 5.36
N ASP A 271 -13.11 10.18 6.15
CA ASP A 271 -12.05 11.19 6.09
C ASP A 271 -11.34 11.16 4.72
N LEU A 272 -10.99 9.97 4.23
CA LEU A 272 -10.35 9.80 2.92
C LEU A 272 -11.24 10.31 1.77
N ALA A 273 -12.54 9.99 1.81
CA ALA A 273 -13.51 10.48 0.83
C ALA A 273 -13.63 12.00 0.87
N GLN A 274 -13.65 12.59 2.06
CA GLN A 274 -13.70 14.05 2.25
C GLN A 274 -12.45 14.73 1.68
N TRP A 275 -11.26 14.20 1.97
CA TRP A 275 -10.00 14.76 1.46
C TRP A 275 -9.89 14.64 -0.07
N ALA A 276 -10.39 13.56 -0.65
CA ALA A 276 -10.45 13.43 -2.10
C ALA A 276 -11.47 14.40 -2.72
N ALA A 277 -12.66 14.53 -2.14
CA ALA A 277 -13.70 15.45 -2.61
C ALA A 277 -13.26 16.91 -2.54
N SER A 278 -12.45 17.28 -1.54
CA SER A 278 -11.87 18.63 -1.40
C SER A 278 -10.60 18.86 -2.25
N GLY A 279 -10.14 17.85 -2.99
CA GLY A 279 -8.92 17.93 -3.81
C GLY A 279 -7.61 17.87 -3.01
N GLN A 280 -7.66 17.57 -1.71
CA GLN A 280 -6.49 17.41 -0.86
C GLN A 280 -5.76 16.09 -1.12
N ILE A 281 -6.49 15.06 -1.60
CA ILE A 281 -5.93 13.79 -2.08
C ILE A 281 -6.26 13.64 -3.56
N LYS A 282 -5.23 13.44 -4.36
CA LYS A 282 -5.33 12.98 -5.75
C LYS A 282 -5.24 11.45 -5.77
N VAL A 283 -6.17 10.80 -6.43
CA VAL A 283 -6.16 9.34 -6.62
C VAL A 283 -5.50 9.04 -7.95
N ALA A 284 -4.37 8.36 -7.90
CA ALA A 284 -3.67 7.87 -9.07
C ALA A 284 -3.82 6.36 -9.15
N GLU A 285 -4.36 5.87 -10.24
CA GLU A 285 -4.62 4.44 -10.49
C GLU A 285 -4.03 4.05 -11.84
N ASP A 286 -3.41 2.89 -11.88
CA ASP A 286 -2.98 2.24 -13.12
C ASP A 286 -3.92 1.04 -13.34
N ILE A 287 -4.83 1.17 -14.30
CA ILE A 287 -5.87 0.18 -14.58
C ILE A 287 -5.50 -0.52 -15.88
N VAL A 288 -5.46 -1.85 -15.83
CA VAL A 288 -5.21 -2.72 -16.98
C VAL A 288 -6.45 -3.54 -17.23
N ASP A 289 -6.89 -3.62 -18.48
CA ASP A 289 -8.03 -4.43 -18.90
C ASP A 289 -7.55 -5.86 -19.21
N GLY A 290 -8.31 -6.86 -18.74
CA GLY A 290 -8.05 -8.28 -18.97
C GLY A 290 -7.18 -8.96 -17.92
N LEU A 291 -7.06 -10.28 -18.04
CA LEU A 291 -6.18 -11.14 -17.21
C LEU A 291 -4.98 -11.67 -18.01
N GLU A 292 -4.85 -11.30 -19.28
CA GLU A 292 -3.81 -11.78 -20.19
C GLU A 292 -2.46 -11.10 -20.00
#